data_a3871ec1cdb2176226f9157b244554e8
#
_entry.id   a3871ec1cdb2176226f9157b244554e8
#
_cell.length_a   1.000
_cell.length_b   1.000
_cell.length_c   1.000
_cell.angle_alpha   90.00
_cell.angle_beta   90.00
_cell.angle_gamma   90.00
#
_symmetry.space_group_name_H-M   'P 1'
#
loop_
_entity.id
_entity.type
_entity.pdbx_description
1 polymer ?
#
loop_
_entity_poly.entity_id
_entity_poly.type
_entity_poly.pdbx_seq_one_letter_code
_entity_poly.pdbx_strand_id
1 'polypeptide(L)'
;MNIGSIILKNDVLVAPIAGYSDYPFRKICKQFGAAFTYTEMVSAKALCYRDKKTVKLLTPEDNMCGVQLFGREPEVFAQAAKMLEDMGVPLIDVNMGCPAPKIVNNGEGSALLKEPDVAVRIVESLKKTVKIPITVKMRKGWNGCPDAALQLSQKLVQAGVDGICIHGRTREQLSLIHISEPTRPY
;
A
#
# COMPACT_ATOMS: atom_id res chain seq x y z
N MET A 1 17.35 5.74 -4.66
CA MET A 1 16.24 6.13 -3.74
C MET A 1 16.29 5.28 -2.48
N ASN A 2 15.84 5.79 -1.33
CA ASN A 2 15.73 5.00 -0.09
C ASN A 2 14.29 5.06 0.42
N ILE A 3 13.83 3.96 1.05
CA ILE A 3 12.56 3.90 1.77
C ILE A 3 12.87 3.44 3.19
N GLY A 4 12.87 4.36 4.14
CA GLY A 4 13.36 4.08 5.49
C GLY A 4 14.79 3.52 5.45
N SER A 5 14.99 2.32 5.98
CA SER A 5 16.28 1.61 5.97
C SER A 5 16.60 0.86 4.68
N ILE A 6 15.67 0.78 3.73
CA ILE A 6 15.83 0.01 2.48
C ILE A 6 16.50 0.87 1.42
N ILE A 7 17.66 0.43 0.91
CA ILE A 7 18.39 1.07 -0.19
C ILE A 7 17.98 0.41 -1.50
N LEU A 8 17.39 1.18 -2.42
CA LEU A 8 16.94 0.71 -3.73
C LEU A 8 18.01 0.97 -4.79
N LYS A 9 18.21 0.00 -5.68
CA LYS A 9 19.17 0.10 -6.80
C LYS A 9 18.75 1.11 -7.89
N ASN A 10 17.45 1.41 -7.98
CA ASN A 10 16.86 2.40 -8.88
C ASN A 10 15.49 2.83 -8.35
N ASP A 11 14.76 3.68 -9.08
CA ASP A 11 13.47 4.26 -8.67
C ASP A 11 12.26 3.55 -9.29
N VAL A 12 12.43 2.33 -9.83
CA VAL A 12 11.34 1.55 -10.43
C VAL A 12 10.79 0.56 -9.43
N LEU A 13 9.57 0.77 -8.99
CA LEU A 13 8.83 -0.08 -8.08
C LEU A 13 7.57 -0.64 -8.75
N VAL A 14 7.27 -1.92 -8.52
CA VAL A 14 6.05 -2.55 -9.03
C VAL A 14 4.91 -2.32 -8.06
N ALA A 15 3.88 -1.62 -8.51
CA ALA A 15 2.70 -1.35 -7.70
C ALA A 15 1.91 -2.64 -7.38
N PRO A 16 1.27 -2.72 -6.19
CA PRO A 16 0.37 -3.81 -5.85
C PRO A 16 -0.91 -3.73 -6.70
N ILE A 17 -1.24 -4.82 -7.40
CA ILE A 17 -2.44 -4.93 -8.23
C ILE A 17 -3.09 -6.28 -7.97
N ALA A 18 -4.27 -6.29 -7.34
CA ALA A 18 -5.02 -7.52 -7.04
C ALA A 18 -5.32 -8.32 -8.32
N GLY A 19 -5.03 -9.62 -8.29
CA GLY A 19 -5.17 -10.52 -9.41
C GLY A 19 -4.04 -10.49 -10.45
N TYR A 20 -3.01 -9.65 -10.26
CA TYR A 20 -1.91 -9.52 -11.21
C TYR A 20 -0.53 -9.54 -10.54
N SER A 21 -0.33 -8.89 -9.41
CA SER A 21 0.98 -8.82 -8.76
C SER A 21 1.25 -10.05 -7.87
N ASP A 22 0.99 -11.24 -8.42
CA ASP A 22 1.36 -12.51 -7.83
C ASP A 22 2.89 -12.77 -7.89
N TYR A 23 3.34 -13.84 -7.25
CA TYR A 23 4.77 -14.15 -7.19
C TYR A 23 5.44 -14.29 -8.57
N PRO A 24 4.89 -15.06 -9.56
CA PRO A 24 5.47 -15.16 -10.89
C PRO A 24 5.64 -13.82 -11.59
N PHE A 25 4.61 -12.96 -11.54
CA PHE A 25 4.66 -11.64 -12.14
C PHE A 25 5.73 -10.76 -11.50
N ARG A 26 5.79 -10.69 -10.16
CA ARG A 26 6.82 -9.92 -9.45
C ARG A 26 8.23 -10.40 -9.78
N LYS A 27 8.44 -11.74 -9.88
CA LYS A 27 9.72 -12.33 -10.28
C LYS A 27 10.16 -11.86 -11.66
N ILE A 28 9.26 -11.86 -12.63
CA ILE A 28 9.52 -11.35 -13.98
C ILE A 28 9.88 -9.87 -13.93
N CYS A 29 9.10 -9.04 -13.24
CA CYS A 29 9.40 -7.61 -13.11
C CYS A 29 10.79 -7.34 -12.52
N LYS A 30 11.23 -8.12 -11.54
CA LYS A 30 12.59 -8.03 -10.98
C LYS A 30 13.68 -8.41 -12.00
N GLN A 31 13.45 -9.41 -12.85
CA GLN A 31 14.37 -9.77 -13.94
C GLN A 31 14.52 -8.62 -14.95
N PHE A 32 13.45 -7.86 -15.18
CA PHE A 32 13.47 -6.66 -16.02
C PHE A 32 13.92 -5.39 -15.28
N GLY A 33 14.43 -5.50 -14.06
CA GLY A 33 15.12 -4.43 -13.37
C GLY A 33 14.33 -3.68 -12.31
N ALA A 34 13.10 -4.09 -11.98
CA ALA A 34 12.39 -3.48 -10.85
C ALA A 34 13.20 -3.59 -9.56
N ALA A 35 13.37 -2.47 -8.86
CA ALA A 35 14.15 -2.43 -7.63
C ALA A 35 13.39 -3.01 -6.44
N PHE A 36 12.07 -2.86 -6.42
CA PHE A 36 11.20 -3.31 -5.34
C PHE A 36 9.83 -3.72 -5.86
N THR A 37 9.19 -4.64 -5.17
CA THR A 37 7.84 -5.13 -5.52
C THR A 37 6.96 -5.12 -4.28
N TYR A 38 5.65 -5.24 -4.48
CA TYR A 38 4.68 -5.40 -3.40
C TYR A 38 3.82 -6.62 -3.68
N THR A 39 3.37 -7.31 -2.63
CA THR A 39 2.35 -8.36 -2.76
C THR A 39 1.03 -7.77 -3.25
N GLU A 40 0.10 -8.62 -3.66
CA GLU A 40 -1.30 -8.22 -3.71
C GLU A 40 -1.75 -7.73 -2.33
N MET A 41 -2.84 -6.97 -2.29
CA MET A 41 -3.34 -6.44 -1.01
C MET A 41 -3.87 -7.55 -0.12
N VAL A 42 -3.42 -7.59 1.11
CA VAL A 42 -3.70 -8.60 2.15
C VAL A 42 -4.62 -7.98 3.21
N SER A 43 -5.70 -8.66 3.56
CA SER A 43 -6.55 -8.22 4.67
C SER A 43 -5.80 -8.37 6.00
N ALA A 44 -5.60 -7.26 6.73
CA ALA A 44 -4.99 -7.28 8.05
C ALA A 44 -5.77 -8.19 9.01
N LYS A 45 -7.10 -8.13 8.96
CA LYS A 45 -7.99 -8.97 9.77
C LYS A 45 -7.87 -10.45 9.43
N ALA A 46 -7.89 -10.82 8.15
CA ALA A 46 -7.75 -12.21 7.72
C ALA A 46 -6.37 -12.78 8.08
N LEU A 47 -5.32 -11.95 8.04
CA LEU A 47 -3.98 -12.33 8.47
C LEU A 47 -3.94 -12.64 9.97
N CYS A 48 -4.55 -11.82 10.82
CA CYS A 48 -4.65 -12.07 12.26
C CYS A 48 -5.37 -13.40 12.58
N TYR A 49 -6.36 -13.77 11.77
CA TYR A 49 -7.04 -15.07 11.86
C TYR A 49 -6.28 -16.23 11.18
N ARG A 50 -5.09 -15.98 10.63
CA ARG A 50 -4.27 -16.98 9.91
C ARG A 50 -5.03 -17.68 8.78
N ASP A 51 -5.89 -16.95 8.07
CA ASP A 51 -6.61 -17.48 6.93
C ASP A 51 -5.66 -18.07 5.89
N LYS A 52 -5.88 -19.34 5.52
CA LYS A 52 -4.97 -20.09 4.63
C LYS A 52 -4.78 -19.46 3.25
N LYS A 53 -5.80 -18.81 2.71
CA LYS A 53 -5.71 -18.12 1.41
C LYS A 53 -4.87 -16.85 1.53
N THR A 54 -5.06 -16.12 2.62
CA THR A 54 -4.30 -14.90 2.93
C THR A 54 -2.83 -15.21 3.14
N VAL A 55 -2.50 -16.25 3.90
CA VAL A 55 -1.12 -16.66 4.13
C VAL A 55 -0.40 -17.07 2.84
N LYS A 56 -1.10 -17.66 1.87
CA LYS A 56 -0.53 -18.00 0.56
C LYS A 56 -0.10 -16.77 -0.26
N LEU A 57 -0.70 -15.61 -0.03
CA LEU A 57 -0.29 -14.36 -0.70
C LEU A 57 1.05 -13.83 -0.17
N LEU A 58 1.45 -14.28 1.02
CA LEU A 58 2.72 -13.92 1.68
C LEU A 58 3.87 -14.83 1.27
N THR A 59 3.88 -15.32 0.03
CA THR A 59 4.97 -16.19 -0.45
C THR A 59 6.31 -15.56 -0.13
N PRO A 60 7.20 -16.27 0.60
CA PRO A 60 8.51 -15.75 0.96
C PRO A 60 9.30 -15.43 -0.31
N GLU A 61 9.75 -14.22 -0.40
CA GLU A 61 10.59 -13.73 -1.48
C GLU A 61 11.88 -13.19 -0.88
N ASP A 62 12.71 -12.64 -1.74
CA ASP A 62 13.87 -11.90 -1.29
C ASP A 62 13.46 -10.64 -0.46
N ASN A 63 14.43 -10.02 0.20
CA ASN A 63 14.25 -8.83 1.02
C ASN A 63 13.82 -7.56 0.25
N MET A 64 13.40 -7.70 -1.01
CA MET A 64 12.98 -6.61 -1.89
C MET A 64 11.51 -6.73 -2.28
N CYS A 65 10.67 -7.29 -1.39
CA CYS A 65 9.22 -7.36 -1.55
C CYS A 65 8.51 -6.94 -0.26
N GLY A 66 7.73 -5.87 -0.33
CA GLY A 66 6.87 -5.41 0.76
C GLY A 66 5.51 -6.10 0.75
N VAL A 67 4.86 -6.15 1.89
CA VAL A 67 3.47 -6.63 2.02
C VAL A 67 2.52 -5.46 2.09
N GLN A 68 1.54 -5.40 1.18
CA GLN A 68 0.49 -4.40 1.27
C GLN A 68 -0.70 -4.91 2.09
N LEU A 69 -0.99 -4.22 3.20
CA LEU A 69 -2.16 -4.48 4.05
C LEU A 69 -3.33 -3.56 3.70
N PHE A 70 -4.55 -4.07 3.81
CA PHE A 70 -5.76 -3.26 3.85
C PHE A 70 -6.63 -3.61 5.05
N GLY A 71 -7.40 -2.63 5.51
CA GLY A 71 -8.27 -2.72 6.69
C GLY A 71 -8.67 -1.32 7.13
N ARG A 72 -9.21 -1.22 8.35
CA ARG A 72 -9.67 0.03 8.95
C ARG A 72 -9.23 0.20 10.41
N GLU A 73 -9.08 -0.89 11.17
CA GLU A 73 -8.88 -0.88 12.61
C GLU A 73 -7.38 -0.79 12.95
N PRO A 74 -6.89 0.28 13.63
CA PRO A 74 -5.47 0.46 13.95
C PRO A 74 -4.87 -0.71 14.76
N GLU A 75 -5.64 -1.28 15.69
CA GLU A 75 -5.21 -2.39 16.54
C GLU A 75 -5.00 -3.67 15.73
N VAL A 76 -5.87 -3.92 14.75
CA VAL A 76 -5.74 -5.07 13.82
C VAL A 76 -4.53 -4.90 12.92
N PHE A 77 -4.27 -3.67 12.44
CA PHE A 77 -3.04 -3.36 11.70
C PHE A 77 -1.79 -3.61 12.54
N ALA A 78 -1.77 -3.17 13.81
CA ALA A 78 -0.64 -3.42 14.71
C ALA A 78 -0.37 -4.91 14.89
N GLN A 79 -1.41 -5.72 15.16
CA GLN A 79 -1.28 -7.16 15.31
C GLN A 79 -0.76 -7.83 14.03
N ALA A 80 -1.33 -7.48 12.87
CA ALA A 80 -0.90 -7.99 11.57
C ALA A 80 0.55 -7.60 11.27
N ALA A 81 0.93 -6.36 11.56
CA ALA A 81 2.28 -5.86 11.34
C ALA A 81 3.32 -6.61 12.18
N LYS A 82 3.02 -6.87 13.45
CA LYS A 82 3.91 -7.66 14.30
C LYS A 82 4.15 -9.05 13.74
N MET A 83 3.09 -9.71 13.25
CA MET A 83 3.23 -11.02 12.59
C MET A 83 4.12 -10.95 11.34
N LEU A 84 3.98 -9.90 10.52
CA LEU A 84 4.80 -9.71 9.32
C LEU A 84 6.27 -9.42 9.65
N GLU A 85 6.53 -8.59 10.66
CA GLU A 85 7.89 -8.32 11.14
C GLU A 85 8.55 -9.61 11.65
N ASP A 86 7.84 -10.43 12.45
CA ASP A 86 8.33 -11.72 12.95
C ASP A 86 8.58 -12.73 11.81
N MET A 87 7.90 -12.58 10.68
CA MET A 87 8.13 -13.36 9.45
C MET A 87 9.31 -12.83 8.60
N GLY A 88 9.93 -11.72 8.98
CA GLY A 88 11.05 -11.11 8.26
C GLY A 88 10.65 -10.28 7.03
N VAL A 89 9.40 -9.81 6.96
CA VAL A 89 8.96 -8.90 5.88
C VAL A 89 9.73 -7.58 5.97
N PRO A 90 10.34 -7.09 4.87
CA PRO A 90 11.20 -5.91 4.92
C PRO A 90 10.45 -4.58 5.03
N LEU A 91 9.17 -4.53 4.61
CA LEU A 91 8.37 -3.31 4.55
C LEU A 91 6.88 -3.63 4.56
N ILE A 92 6.09 -2.81 5.24
CA ILE A 92 4.62 -2.85 5.18
C ILE A 92 4.11 -1.61 4.45
N ASP A 93 3.23 -1.84 3.47
CA ASP A 93 2.51 -0.78 2.77
C ASP A 93 1.03 -0.78 3.17
N VAL A 94 0.45 0.39 3.37
CA VAL A 94 -0.98 0.53 3.72
C VAL A 94 -1.76 0.94 2.48
N ASN A 95 -2.76 0.13 2.11
CA ASN A 95 -3.66 0.45 1.01
C ASN A 95 -4.68 1.52 1.41
N MET A 96 -4.57 2.71 0.84
CA MET A 96 -5.54 3.80 0.93
C MET A 96 -6.04 4.21 -0.48
N GLY A 97 -6.01 3.29 -1.44
CA GLY A 97 -6.32 3.60 -2.83
C GLY A 97 -7.29 2.65 -3.54
N CYS A 98 -7.58 1.48 -2.98
CA CYS A 98 -8.49 0.51 -3.61
C CYS A 98 -9.92 1.09 -3.75
N PRO A 99 -10.47 1.16 -4.99
CA PRO A 99 -11.79 1.74 -5.23
C PRO A 99 -12.92 0.70 -5.19
N ALA A 100 -12.61 -0.59 -5.02
CA ALA A 100 -13.57 -1.69 -5.13
C ALA A 100 -14.71 -1.53 -4.11
N PRO A 101 -15.99 -1.64 -4.54
CA PRO A 101 -17.14 -1.43 -3.65
C PRO A 101 -17.08 -2.28 -2.37
N LYS A 102 -16.68 -3.55 -2.48
CA LYS A 102 -16.53 -4.46 -1.34
C LYS A 102 -15.56 -3.95 -0.28
N ILE A 103 -14.51 -3.25 -0.67
CA ILE A 103 -13.53 -2.67 0.24
C ILE A 103 -14.04 -1.34 0.79
N VAL A 104 -14.48 -0.46 -0.11
CA VAL A 104 -14.92 0.90 0.23
C VAL A 104 -16.14 0.92 1.15
N ASN A 105 -17.10 0.00 0.96
CA ASN A 105 -18.30 -0.08 1.79
C ASN A 105 -17.98 -0.47 3.26
N ASN A 106 -16.82 -1.08 3.50
CA ASN A 106 -16.32 -1.38 4.83
C ASN A 106 -15.48 -0.22 5.44
N GLY A 107 -15.37 0.91 4.76
CA GLY A 107 -14.54 2.03 5.20
C GLY A 107 -13.04 1.81 4.99
N GLU A 108 -12.66 0.87 4.14
CA GLU A 108 -11.29 0.46 3.86
C GLU A 108 -10.79 1.01 2.51
N GLY A 109 -9.51 0.88 2.23
CA GLY A 109 -8.93 1.30 0.96
C GLY A 109 -9.09 2.79 0.72
N SER A 110 -9.63 3.19 -0.44
CA SER A 110 -9.81 4.61 -0.76
C SER A 110 -10.83 5.35 0.14
N ALA A 111 -11.67 4.64 0.90
CA ALA A 111 -12.58 5.26 1.86
C ALA A 111 -11.83 6.00 2.98
N LEU A 112 -10.60 5.59 3.31
CA LEU A 112 -9.74 6.25 4.29
C LEU A 112 -9.39 7.70 3.90
N LEU A 113 -9.47 8.06 2.62
CA LEU A 113 -9.31 9.46 2.17
C LEU A 113 -10.39 10.40 2.74
N LYS A 114 -11.56 9.87 3.13
CA LYS A 114 -12.64 10.63 3.78
C LYS A 114 -12.51 10.68 5.30
N GLU A 115 -11.62 9.87 5.85
CA GLU A 115 -11.43 9.71 7.29
C GLU A 115 -9.95 9.85 7.66
N PRO A 116 -9.36 11.05 7.44
CA PRO A 116 -7.92 11.26 7.60
C PRO A 116 -7.42 10.92 9.01
N ASP A 117 -8.24 11.10 10.03
CA ASP A 117 -7.85 10.80 11.42
C ASP A 117 -7.77 9.29 11.68
N VAL A 118 -8.57 8.46 10.98
CA VAL A 118 -8.44 7.01 11.01
C VAL A 118 -7.14 6.59 10.30
N ALA A 119 -6.88 7.17 9.13
CA ALA A 119 -5.66 6.89 8.37
C ALA A 119 -4.39 7.21 9.18
N VAL A 120 -4.37 8.34 9.88
CA VAL A 120 -3.28 8.75 10.77
C VAL A 120 -3.10 7.75 11.91
N ARG A 121 -4.17 7.40 12.62
CA ARG A 121 -4.09 6.42 13.73
C ARG A 121 -3.57 5.06 13.29
N ILE A 122 -3.91 4.61 12.06
CA ILE A 122 -3.34 3.37 11.51
C ILE A 122 -1.81 3.48 11.41
N VAL A 123 -1.29 4.56 10.82
CA VAL A 123 0.16 4.74 10.65
C VAL A 123 0.85 4.89 12.00
N GLU A 124 0.31 5.68 12.93
CA GLU A 124 0.85 5.81 14.29
C GLU A 124 0.90 4.48 15.03
N SER A 125 -0.15 3.66 14.91
CA SER A 125 -0.22 2.33 15.53
C SER A 125 0.88 1.41 14.96
N LEU A 126 1.06 1.43 13.64
CA LEU A 126 2.12 0.68 12.97
C LEU A 126 3.51 1.13 13.43
N LYS A 127 3.79 2.43 13.41
CA LYS A 127 5.09 3.00 13.81
C LYS A 127 5.44 2.76 15.28
N LYS A 128 4.43 2.63 16.15
CA LYS A 128 4.63 2.25 17.56
C LYS A 128 4.93 0.76 17.73
N THR A 129 4.45 -0.08 16.81
CA THR A 129 4.48 -1.55 16.96
C THR A 129 5.69 -2.20 16.32
N VAL A 130 6.12 -1.74 15.14
CA VAL A 130 7.20 -2.36 14.36
C VAL A 130 8.30 -1.37 14.02
N LYS A 131 9.50 -1.90 13.73
CA LYS A 131 10.70 -1.10 13.35
C LYS A 131 10.92 -1.06 11.84
N ILE A 132 10.30 -1.97 11.09
CA ILE A 132 10.41 -1.99 9.63
C ILE A 132 9.71 -0.78 9.01
N PRO A 133 10.14 -0.32 7.83
CA PRO A 133 9.54 0.81 7.14
C PRO A 133 8.05 0.62 6.86
N ILE A 134 7.30 1.72 7.03
CA ILE A 134 5.87 1.80 6.74
C ILE A 134 5.65 2.78 5.60
N THR A 135 4.99 2.32 4.53
CA THR A 135 4.58 3.18 3.41
C THR A 135 3.07 3.22 3.27
N VAL A 136 2.59 4.20 2.54
CA VAL A 136 1.16 4.35 2.21
C VAL A 136 1.00 4.51 0.72
N LYS A 137 0.11 3.73 0.10
CA LYS A 137 -0.30 3.94 -1.28
C LYS A 137 -1.75 4.43 -1.34
N MET A 138 -1.96 5.64 -1.87
CA MET A 138 -3.27 6.28 -1.94
C MET A 138 -3.59 6.85 -3.33
N ARG A 139 -4.84 7.30 -3.52
CA ARG A 139 -5.25 8.09 -4.68
C ARG A 139 -5.16 9.58 -4.37
N LYS A 140 -5.11 10.44 -5.41
CA LYS A 140 -5.07 11.91 -5.26
C LYS A 140 -6.31 12.48 -4.57
N GLY A 141 -7.44 11.76 -4.54
CA GLY A 141 -8.66 12.18 -3.86
C GLY A 141 -9.79 11.16 -4.02
N TRP A 142 -10.89 11.42 -3.33
CA TRP A 142 -12.12 10.62 -3.44
C TRP A 142 -12.92 10.99 -4.69
N ASN A 143 -13.25 12.26 -4.80
CA ASN A 143 -13.97 12.90 -5.90
C ASN A 143 -13.12 14.06 -6.46
N GLY A 144 -13.73 15.03 -7.13
CA GLY A 144 -13.04 16.17 -7.74
C GLY A 144 -12.24 17.09 -6.82
N CYS A 145 -12.13 16.81 -5.50
CA CYS A 145 -11.27 17.58 -4.60
C CYS A 145 -9.81 17.12 -4.78
N PRO A 146 -8.94 17.91 -5.43
CA PRO A 146 -7.57 17.51 -5.74
C PRO A 146 -6.64 17.51 -4.51
N ASP A 147 -7.01 18.22 -3.46
CA ASP A 147 -6.12 18.49 -2.32
C ASP A 147 -6.20 17.46 -1.19
N ALA A 148 -7.15 16.52 -1.27
CA ALA A 148 -7.35 15.52 -0.21
C ALA A 148 -6.08 14.69 0.05
N ALA A 149 -5.38 14.28 -1.00
CA ALA A 149 -4.13 13.54 -0.85
C ALA A 149 -3.01 14.41 -0.26
N LEU A 150 -2.93 15.69 -0.65
CA LEU A 150 -1.92 16.60 -0.11
C LEU A 150 -2.10 16.80 1.39
N GLN A 151 -3.34 17.11 1.82
CA GLN A 151 -3.66 17.30 3.23
C GLN A 151 -3.41 16.04 4.05
N LEU A 152 -3.83 14.87 3.53
CA LEU A 152 -3.57 13.60 4.20
C LEU A 152 -2.07 13.30 4.25
N SER A 153 -1.32 13.55 3.17
CA SER A 153 0.13 13.33 3.12
C SER A 153 0.86 14.11 4.23
N GLN A 154 0.50 15.37 4.45
CA GLN A 154 1.11 16.18 5.52
C GLN A 154 0.88 15.56 6.90
N LYS A 155 -0.33 15.10 7.19
CA LYS A 155 -0.65 14.41 8.45
C LYS A 155 0.10 13.08 8.59
N LEU A 156 0.20 12.29 7.51
CA LEU A 156 0.91 11.00 7.53
C LEU A 156 2.43 11.17 7.72
N VAL A 157 3.02 12.22 7.15
CA VAL A 157 4.43 12.57 7.40
C VAL A 157 4.66 12.90 8.87
N GLN A 158 3.75 13.66 9.49
CA GLN A 158 3.81 13.95 10.94
C GLN A 158 3.64 12.68 11.79
N ALA A 159 2.86 11.70 11.32
CA ALA A 159 2.72 10.38 11.95
C ALA A 159 3.95 9.46 11.75
N GLY A 160 4.94 9.89 10.95
CA GLY A 160 6.22 9.19 10.77
C GLY A 160 6.24 8.14 9.66
N VAL A 161 5.37 8.24 8.63
CA VAL A 161 5.42 7.37 7.46
C VAL A 161 6.76 7.49 6.73
N ASP A 162 7.33 6.36 6.27
CA ASP A 162 8.63 6.32 5.59
C ASP A 162 8.54 6.57 4.07
N GLY A 163 7.33 6.51 3.51
CA GLY A 163 7.11 6.80 2.09
C GLY A 163 5.62 6.87 1.72
N ILE A 164 5.31 7.69 0.72
CA ILE A 164 3.95 7.85 0.20
C ILE A 164 3.97 7.71 -1.32
N CYS A 165 3.07 6.86 -1.84
CA CYS A 165 2.84 6.71 -3.27
C CYS A 165 1.44 7.21 -3.62
N ILE A 166 1.34 8.17 -4.54
CA ILE A 166 0.07 8.75 -4.97
C ILE A 166 -0.26 8.31 -6.39
N HIS A 167 -1.39 7.61 -6.55
CA HIS A 167 -1.98 7.38 -7.86
C HIS A 167 -2.69 8.65 -8.33
N GLY A 168 -2.30 9.19 -9.50
CA GLY A 168 -2.76 10.46 -10.03
C GLY A 168 -4.24 10.55 -10.42
N ARG A 169 -5.07 9.59 -10.02
CA ARG A 169 -6.52 9.54 -10.26
C ARG A 169 -7.28 9.56 -8.95
N THR A 170 -8.50 10.13 -8.98
CA THR A 170 -9.44 10.02 -7.87
C THR A 170 -10.08 8.63 -7.81
N ARG A 171 -10.79 8.34 -6.73
CA ARG A 171 -11.55 7.08 -6.60
C ARG A 171 -12.61 6.96 -7.70
N GLU A 172 -13.28 8.04 -8.06
CA GLU A 172 -14.34 8.04 -9.07
C GLU A 172 -13.82 7.87 -10.50
N GLN A 173 -12.61 8.36 -10.78
CA GLN A 173 -11.99 8.23 -12.10
C GLN A 173 -11.56 6.79 -12.43
N LEU A 174 -11.50 5.89 -11.43
CA LEU A 174 -11.11 4.48 -11.61
C LEU A 174 -9.82 4.31 -12.43
N SER A 175 -9.90 3.59 -13.55
CA SER A 175 -8.78 3.27 -14.45
C SER A 175 -8.98 3.81 -15.88
N LEU A 176 -9.59 4.96 -16.05
CA LEU A 176 -9.77 5.57 -17.37
C LEU A 176 -8.41 5.95 -17.97
N ILE A 177 -7.99 5.22 -19.00
CA ILE A 177 -6.68 5.41 -19.68
C ILE A 177 -6.52 6.79 -20.30
N HIS A 178 -7.61 7.42 -20.77
CA HIS A 178 -7.57 8.70 -21.48
C HIS A 178 -7.16 9.92 -20.63
N ILE A 179 -7.03 9.78 -19.30
CA ILE A 179 -6.78 10.92 -18.40
C ILE A 179 -5.30 10.99 -17.97
N SER A 180 -4.51 9.95 -18.15
CA SER A 180 -3.15 9.86 -17.62
C SER A 180 -2.09 9.41 -18.61
N GLU A 181 -2.44 9.12 -19.86
CA GLU A 181 -1.41 8.93 -20.88
C GLU A 181 -0.96 10.28 -21.41
N PRO A 182 0.36 10.57 -21.44
CA PRO A 182 0.85 11.64 -22.28
C PRO A 182 0.41 11.32 -23.71
N THR A 183 -0.22 12.27 -24.38
CA THR A 183 -0.44 12.21 -25.82
C THR A 183 0.92 11.92 -26.45
N ARG A 184 1.13 10.68 -26.92
CA ARG A 184 2.27 10.39 -27.76
C ARG A 184 2.03 11.10 -29.09
N PRO A 185 2.89 12.03 -29.51
CA PRO A 185 2.88 12.45 -30.90
C PRO A 185 3.25 11.22 -31.72
N TYR A 186 2.39 10.82 -32.62
CA TYR A 186 2.68 9.80 -33.63
C TYR A 186 3.66 10.37 -34.64
#